data_64440531c6b519303c59f77b8488ea69
#
_entry.id   64440531c6b519303c59f77b8488ea69
#
_cell.length_a   1.000
_cell.length_b   1.000
_cell.length_c   1.000
_cell.angle_alpha   90.00
_cell.angle_beta   90.00
_cell.angle_gamma   90.00
#
_symmetry.space_group_name_H-M   'P 1'
#
loop_
_entity.id
_entity.type
_entity.pdbx_description
1 polymer ?
#
loop_
_entity_poly.entity_id
_entity_poly.type
_entity_poly.pdbx_seq_one_letter_code
_entity_poly.pdbx_strand_id
1 'polypeptide(L)'
;MNYSKRFDATDSVMSLSAYRFSDRHFHSYANFIDHQYNNADTDDEKQTISITASQPISLLNMNLSMSVLRQSWWNDDSTTTANISAGFNFDVGRWKDISLTTAYNTTHYQDSGNDNQIYISISLPIGESTRLSYDMQNSETTSHRVSWNDYSDSHNTWGIASGVESNKPDYGAQFSANYTHTASAGEWDLSGNYAVDDYRSLSTSWSGSFTATPQGAAFHRRATANEPHLMVSTNGIAGIPIDGNDDYTNTFGYAVVPMISSYQPTTIAVNMDDLPDGVTVSENTVRETWTEGAIGYKSLASRAGKEINVIIRDQAGNTPPLGAVIRHKDNQTEVGMVSEEGHAWISGINAGQQLIVLWGNNMCQIILPEVLENISQRLLLPCH
;
A
#
# COMPACT_ATOMS: atom_id res chain seq x y z
N MET A 1 25.23 4.35 -22.91
CA MET A 1 26.09 3.20 -22.57
C MET A 1 25.91 2.90 -21.09
N ASN A 2 25.57 1.65 -20.74
CA ASN A 2 25.47 1.23 -19.36
C ASN A 2 26.29 -0.03 -19.16
N TYR A 3 27.08 -0.06 -18.10
CA TYR A 3 27.89 -1.20 -17.70
C TYR A 3 27.79 -1.37 -16.18
N SER A 4 27.56 -2.59 -15.72
CA SER A 4 27.58 -2.93 -14.30
C SER A 4 28.33 -4.24 -14.09
N LYS A 5 29.14 -4.29 -13.05
CA LYS A 5 29.89 -5.47 -12.66
C LYS A 5 29.81 -5.71 -11.16
N ARG A 6 29.49 -6.92 -10.77
CA ARG A 6 29.62 -7.43 -9.40
C ARG A 6 30.93 -8.23 -9.28
N PHE A 7 31.58 -8.07 -8.17
CA PHE A 7 32.81 -8.79 -7.81
C PHE A 7 32.44 -9.78 -6.69
N ASP A 8 32.29 -11.05 -7.05
CA ASP A 8 31.76 -12.08 -6.13
C ASP A 8 32.64 -12.29 -4.89
N ALA A 9 33.93 -12.04 -4.96
CA ALA A 9 34.87 -12.21 -3.84
C ALA A 9 34.66 -11.18 -2.70
N THR A 10 34.11 -10.04 -3.01
CA THR A 10 33.91 -8.90 -2.07
C THR A 10 32.49 -8.40 -2.02
N ASP A 11 31.59 -8.98 -2.81
CA ASP A 11 30.23 -8.51 -3.03
C ASP A 11 30.13 -7.04 -3.48
N SER A 12 31.25 -6.47 -3.96
CA SER A 12 31.27 -5.10 -4.45
C SER A 12 30.52 -4.99 -5.78
N VAL A 13 29.86 -3.90 -5.97
CA VAL A 13 29.19 -3.56 -7.24
C VAL A 13 29.74 -2.24 -7.76
N MET A 14 30.09 -2.21 -9.03
CA MET A 14 30.49 -0.99 -9.73
C MET A 14 29.60 -0.82 -10.97
N SER A 15 29.07 0.38 -11.16
CA SER A 15 28.27 0.71 -12.34
C SER A 15 28.78 1.99 -12.99
N LEU A 16 28.77 1.98 -14.32
CA LEU A 16 29.10 3.12 -15.18
C LEU A 16 27.89 3.35 -16.09
N SER A 17 27.39 4.56 -16.08
CA SER A 17 26.37 5.02 -17.04
C SER A 17 26.88 6.26 -17.74
N ALA A 18 26.77 6.27 -19.06
CA ALA A 18 27.12 7.43 -19.85
C ALA A 18 26.17 7.57 -21.03
N TYR A 19 25.65 8.77 -21.21
CA TYR A 19 24.91 9.13 -22.41
C TYR A 19 25.28 10.53 -22.89
N ARG A 20 25.07 10.77 -24.18
CA ARG A 20 25.31 12.04 -24.79
C ARG A 20 24.24 12.31 -25.84
N PHE A 21 23.66 13.49 -25.78
CA PHE A 21 22.78 13.98 -26.84
C PHE A 21 23.62 14.44 -28.05
N SER A 22 23.20 14.06 -29.23
CA SER A 22 23.98 14.27 -30.45
C SER A 22 23.94 15.70 -30.96
N ASP A 23 22.91 16.46 -30.61
CA ASP A 23 22.67 17.80 -31.16
C ASP A 23 22.22 18.74 -30.03
N ARG A 24 22.71 19.98 -30.08
CA ARG A 24 22.32 21.07 -29.18
C ARG A 24 20.87 21.54 -29.38
N HIS A 25 20.24 21.18 -30.48
CA HIS A 25 18.84 21.50 -30.77
C HIS A 25 17.88 20.36 -30.41
N PHE A 26 18.39 19.32 -29.78
CA PHE A 26 17.52 18.26 -29.29
C PHE A 26 16.87 18.69 -27.99
N HIS A 27 15.58 19.02 -28.05
CA HIS A 27 14.77 19.32 -26.89
C HIS A 27 13.89 18.12 -26.52
N SER A 28 13.78 17.84 -25.24
CA SER A 28 12.69 16.99 -24.76
C SER A 28 11.34 17.67 -25.06
N TYR A 29 10.25 16.91 -25.11
CA TYR A 29 8.94 17.52 -25.33
C TYR A 29 8.60 18.60 -24.29
N ALA A 30 8.97 18.39 -23.03
CA ALA A 30 8.78 19.39 -21.98
C ALA A 30 9.60 20.66 -22.24
N ASN A 31 10.91 20.52 -22.52
CA ASN A 31 11.79 21.67 -22.84
C ASN A 31 11.33 22.40 -24.09
N PHE A 32 10.83 21.68 -25.09
CA PHE A 32 10.26 22.29 -26.30
C PHE A 32 9.04 23.17 -25.98
N ILE A 33 8.13 22.68 -25.14
CA ILE A 33 6.95 23.45 -24.69
C ILE A 33 7.36 24.66 -23.87
N ASP A 34 8.29 24.50 -22.94
CA ASP A 34 8.77 25.59 -22.08
C ASP A 34 9.50 26.68 -22.90
N HIS A 35 10.32 26.30 -23.86
CA HIS A 35 10.96 27.24 -24.77
C HIS A 35 9.95 27.94 -25.69
N GLN A 36 8.95 27.22 -26.22
CA GLN A 36 7.98 27.76 -27.15
C GLN A 36 6.96 28.71 -26.50
N TYR A 37 6.52 28.42 -25.26
CA TYR A 37 5.41 29.12 -24.63
C TYR A 37 5.81 29.98 -23.43
N ASN A 38 6.88 29.63 -22.75
CA ASN A 38 7.33 30.34 -21.54
C ASN A 38 8.56 31.21 -21.79
N ASN A 39 9.14 31.23 -23.00
CA ASN A 39 10.43 31.89 -23.30
C ASN A 39 11.53 31.54 -22.28
N ALA A 40 11.49 30.35 -21.70
CA ALA A 40 12.51 29.89 -20.79
C ALA A 40 13.74 29.49 -21.63
N ASP A 41 14.87 30.14 -21.37
CA ASP A 41 16.17 29.62 -21.82
C ASP A 41 16.41 28.30 -21.05
N THR A 42 16.10 27.18 -21.67
CA THR A 42 16.39 25.87 -21.11
C THR A 42 17.79 25.46 -21.53
N ASP A 43 18.64 25.25 -20.53
CA ASP A 43 19.98 24.71 -20.76
C ASP A 43 19.85 23.24 -21.19
N ASP A 44 20.12 23.01 -22.49
CA ASP A 44 20.03 21.66 -23.03
C ASP A 44 21.21 20.81 -22.61
N GLU A 45 20.90 19.67 -22.00
CA GLU A 45 21.90 18.72 -21.54
C GLU A 45 22.70 18.15 -22.71
N LYS A 46 24.02 18.20 -22.61
CA LYS A 46 24.92 17.70 -23.63
C LYS A 46 25.35 16.27 -23.32
N GLN A 47 25.72 16.02 -22.08
CA GLN A 47 26.29 14.76 -21.67
C GLN A 47 26.15 14.53 -20.18
N THR A 48 25.82 13.30 -19.79
CA THR A 48 25.88 12.83 -18.38
C THR A 48 26.75 11.60 -18.31
N ILE A 49 27.67 11.59 -17.35
CA ILE A 49 28.49 10.43 -16.98
C ILE A 49 28.30 10.20 -15.49
N SER A 50 27.91 8.99 -15.12
CA SER A 50 27.77 8.57 -13.73
C SER A 50 28.58 7.32 -13.46
N ILE A 51 29.37 7.34 -12.40
CA ILE A 51 30.08 6.18 -11.86
C ILE A 51 29.58 5.97 -10.43
N THR A 52 29.17 4.75 -10.11
CA THR A 52 28.77 4.37 -8.75
C THR A 52 29.54 3.13 -8.33
N ALA A 53 29.94 3.08 -7.08
CA ALA A 53 30.57 1.92 -6.46
C ALA A 53 29.95 1.68 -5.08
N SER A 54 29.71 0.41 -4.75
CA SER A 54 29.18 -0.01 -3.45
C SER A 54 29.98 -1.19 -2.94
N GLN A 55 30.40 -1.13 -1.67
CA GLN A 55 31.20 -2.12 -1.01
C GLN A 55 30.61 -2.48 0.36
N PRO A 56 29.94 -3.66 0.51
CA PRO A 56 29.59 -4.17 1.83
C PRO A 56 30.85 -4.68 2.54
N ILE A 57 30.99 -4.34 3.82
CA ILE A 57 32.06 -4.78 4.72
C ILE A 57 31.44 -5.55 5.87
N SER A 58 31.27 -6.84 5.69
CA SER A 58 30.52 -7.72 6.61
C SER A 58 31.11 -7.73 8.04
N LEU A 59 32.43 -7.62 8.16
CA LEU A 59 33.13 -7.61 9.46
C LEU A 59 32.69 -6.43 10.35
N LEU A 60 32.35 -5.30 9.74
CA LEU A 60 31.94 -4.07 10.44
C LEU A 60 30.45 -3.82 10.36
N ASN A 61 29.68 -4.73 9.77
CA ASN A 61 28.28 -4.51 9.42
C ASN A 61 28.06 -3.14 8.76
N MET A 62 28.91 -2.81 7.80
CA MET A 62 29.01 -1.50 7.15
C MET A 62 28.82 -1.64 5.65
N ASN A 63 28.17 -0.66 5.06
CA ASN A 63 28.15 -0.48 3.60
C ASN A 63 28.78 0.87 3.25
N LEU A 64 29.80 0.83 2.40
CA LEU A 64 30.46 2.01 1.84
C LEU A 64 29.94 2.21 0.43
N SER A 65 29.51 3.42 0.08
CA SER A 65 29.12 3.77 -1.27
C SER A 65 29.81 5.06 -1.73
N MET A 66 30.10 5.11 -3.02
CA MET A 66 30.68 6.26 -3.69
C MET A 66 29.96 6.48 -5.02
N SER A 67 29.71 7.72 -5.35
CA SER A 67 29.21 8.11 -6.67
C SER A 67 29.88 9.38 -7.17
N VAL A 68 30.10 9.44 -8.47
CA VAL A 68 30.55 10.64 -9.18
C VAL A 68 29.62 10.84 -10.36
N LEU A 69 29.01 11.99 -10.43
CA LEU A 69 28.12 12.40 -11.52
C LEU A 69 28.71 13.65 -12.17
N ARG A 70 28.96 13.59 -13.48
CA ARG A 70 29.33 14.76 -14.26
C ARG A 70 28.27 15.03 -15.30
N GLN A 71 27.72 16.24 -15.25
CA GLN A 71 26.74 16.75 -16.20
C GLN A 71 27.35 17.95 -16.93
N SER A 72 27.13 18.04 -18.22
CA SER A 72 27.50 19.16 -19.03
C SER A 72 26.37 19.55 -19.96
N TRP A 73 26.22 20.83 -20.19
CA TRP A 73 25.19 21.42 -21.05
C TRP A 73 25.85 22.04 -22.29
N TRP A 74 25.05 22.37 -23.28
CA TRP A 74 25.59 22.96 -24.52
C TRP A 74 25.90 24.45 -24.36
N ASN A 75 25.11 25.13 -23.54
CA ASN A 75 25.15 26.58 -23.38
C ASN A 75 25.53 27.01 -21.96
N ASP A 76 25.81 26.06 -21.08
CA ASP A 76 26.16 26.33 -19.69
C ASP A 76 27.36 25.46 -19.24
N ASP A 77 27.89 25.81 -18.08
CA ASP A 77 29.06 25.18 -17.49
C ASP A 77 28.76 23.77 -16.99
N SER A 78 29.80 22.94 -16.99
CA SER A 78 29.68 21.59 -16.46
C SER A 78 29.68 21.58 -14.92
N THR A 79 28.87 20.70 -14.35
CA THR A 79 28.89 20.39 -12.93
C THR A 79 29.46 18.98 -12.69
N THR A 80 30.17 18.82 -11.59
CA THR A 80 30.64 17.51 -11.15
C THR A 80 30.28 17.35 -9.69
N THR A 81 29.39 16.40 -9.39
CA THR A 81 28.99 16.03 -8.04
C THR A 81 29.66 14.72 -7.64
N ALA A 82 30.34 14.70 -6.52
CA ALA A 82 30.89 13.51 -5.91
C ALA A 82 30.26 13.28 -4.53
N ASN A 83 29.89 12.05 -4.26
CA ASN A 83 29.36 11.59 -2.99
C ASN A 83 30.17 10.40 -2.48
N ILE A 84 30.48 10.40 -1.20
CA ILE A 84 30.94 9.23 -0.47
C ILE A 84 30.10 9.09 0.78
N SER A 85 29.57 7.88 1.03
CA SER A 85 28.77 7.60 2.22
C SER A 85 29.09 6.26 2.84
N ALA A 86 28.95 6.18 4.16
CA ALA A 86 29.12 4.97 4.94
C ALA A 86 27.93 4.80 5.87
N GLY A 87 27.32 3.62 5.82
CA GLY A 87 26.25 3.21 6.71
C GLY A 87 26.70 2.07 7.60
N PHE A 88 26.43 2.17 8.89
CA PHE A 88 26.77 1.17 9.91
C PHE A 88 25.51 0.75 10.63
N ASN A 89 25.40 -0.56 10.95
CA ASN A 89 24.37 -1.07 11.85
C ASN A 89 25.08 -1.79 13.00
N PHE A 90 24.72 -1.47 14.23
CA PHE A 90 25.35 -2.02 15.42
C PHE A 90 24.39 -2.07 16.61
N ASP A 91 24.75 -2.90 17.57
CA ASP A 91 24.01 -3.11 18.81
C ASP A 91 24.76 -2.49 20.00
N VAL A 92 24.03 -1.82 20.91
CA VAL A 92 24.60 -1.29 22.16
C VAL A 92 23.70 -1.70 23.33
N GLY A 93 24.14 -2.65 24.13
CA GLY A 93 23.40 -3.14 25.27
C GLY A 93 22.02 -3.70 24.88
N ARG A 94 20.95 -3.06 25.36
CA ARG A 94 19.57 -3.45 25.04
C ARG A 94 19.08 -2.92 23.69
N TRP A 95 19.78 -1.96 23.11
CA TRP A 95 19.41 -1.32 21.87
C TRP A 95 19.98 -2.12 20.70
N LYS A 96 19.10 -2.61 19.84
CA LYS A 96 19.43 -3.39 18.65
C LYS A 96 19.21 -2.55 17.41
N ASP A 97 19.92 -2.87 16.34
CA ASP A 97 19.74 -2.24 15.01
C ASP A 97 19.87 -0.70 15.02
N ILE A 98 20.80 -0.16 15.83
CA ILE A 98 21.16 1.26 15.74
C ILE A 98 21.84 1.47 14.40
N SER A 99 21.35 2.44 13.62
CA SER A 99 21.96 2.81 12.35
C SER A 99 22.69 4.15 12.48
N LEU A 100 23.91 4.20 11.96
CA LEU A 100 24.70 5.42 11.78
C LEU A 100 24.99 5.57 10.30
N THR A 101 24.61 6.69 9.72
CA THR A 101 24.92 7.04 8.32
C THR A 101 25.73 8.32 8.31
N THR A 102 26.84 8.33 7.56
CA THR A 102 27.64 9.51 7.29
C THR A 102 27.78 9.69 5.79
N ALA A 103 27.73 10.92 5.30
CA ALA A 103 27.93 11.20 3.90
C ALA A 103 28.69 12.53 3.73
N TYR A 104 29.51 12.59 2.72
CA TYR A 104 30.14 13.81 2.24
C TYR A 104 29.77 13.96 0.76
N ASN A 105 29.18 15.11 0.44
CA ASN A 105 28.83 15.52 -0.91
C ASN A 105 29.68 16.74 -1.27
N THR A 106 30.17 16.78 -2.48
CA THR A 106 30.79 17.97 -3.07
C THR A 106 30.31 18.17 -4.48
N THR A 107 29.85 19.37 -4.79
CA THR A 107 29.48 19.76 -6.16
C THR A 107 30.44 20.86 -6.60
N HIS A 108 31.18 20.58 -7.65
CA HIS A 108 32.08 21.53 -8.29
C HIS A 108 31.35 22.16 -9.48
N TYR A 109 31.21 23.47 -9.42
CA TYR A 109 30.73 24.31 -10.51
C TYR A 109 31.97 24.96 -11.17
N GLN A 110 31.98 24.99 -12.50
CA GLN A 110 33.18 25.46 -13.23
C GLN A 110 33.51 26.92 -12.91
N ASP A 111 32.52 27.79 -12.76
CA ASP A 111 32.69 29.20 -12.55
C ASP A 111 32.33 29.70 -11.14
N SER A 112 31.62 28.92 -10.33
CA SER A 112 31.07 29.35 -9.03
C SER A 112 31.75 28.73 -7.80
N GLY A 113 32.76 27.85 -8.02
CA GLY A 113 33.47 27.18 -6.92
C GLY A 113 32.84 25.86 -6.48
N ASN A 114 33.04 25.52 -5.22
CA ASN A 114 32.58 24.21 -4.69
C ASN A 114 31.50 24.43 -3.63
N ASP A 115 30.45 23.65 -3.70
CA ASP A 115 29.50 23.44 -2.62
C ASP A 115 29.82 22.11 -1.92
N ASN A 116 30.05 22.16 -0.60
CA ASN A 116 30.40 21.00 0.20
C ASN A 116 29.36 20.78 1.29
N GLN A 117 28.95 19.53 1.45
CA GLN A 117 27.97 19.15 2.44
C GLN A 117 28.41 17.91 3.21
N ILE A 118 28.33 17.98 4.53
CA ILE A 118 28.51 16.83 5.43
C ILE A 118 27.15 16.48 6.03
N TYR A 119 26.83 15.20 6.02
CA TYR A 119 25.62 14.66 6.64
C TYR A 119 25.98 13.56 7.62
N ILE A 120 25.39 13.60 8.81
CA ILE A 120 25.49 12.57 9.84
C ILE A 120 24.08 12.28 10.35
N SER A 121 23.68 11.02 10.38
CA SER A 121 22.41 10.57 10.92
C SER A 121 22.62 9.39 11.85
N ILE A 122 22.02 9.46 13.03
CA ILE A 122 21.93 8.34 13.96
C ILE A 122 20.45 8.03 14.16
N SER A 123 20.04 6.77 13.95
CA SER A 123 18.68 6.31 14.18
C SER A 123 18.65 5.19 15.21
N LEU A 124 17.86 5.38 16.24
CA LEU A 124 17.69 4.49 17.38
C LEU A 124 16.27 3.92 17.36
N PRO A 125 16.09 2.59 17.19
CA PRO A 125 14.77 1.99 17.33
C PRO A 125 14.37 1.96 18.81
N ILE A 126 13.14 2.46 19.09
CA ILE A 126 12.52 2.46 20.40
C ILE A 126 11.32 1.49 20.37
N GLY A 127 11.54 0.25 20.86
CA GLY A 127 10.55 -0.81 20.69
C GLY A 127 10.59 -1.40 19.26
N GLU A 128 9.48 -1.99 18.82
CA GLU A 128 9.44 -2.74 17.55
C GLU A 128 9.15 -1.86 16.32
N SER A 129 8.47 -0.75 16.51
CA SER A 129 7.91 0.05 15.40
C SER A 129 8.13 1.56 15.53
N THR A 130 8.85 2.02 16.54
CA THR A 130 9.12 3.45 16.74
C THR A 130 10.61 3.75 16.56
N ARG A 131 10.93 4.88 15.94
CA ARG A 131 12.30 5.33 15.72
C ARG A 131 12.52 6.75 16.21
N LEU A 132 13.61 6.95 16.93
CA LEU A 132 14.15 8.27 17.26
C LEU A 132 15.40 8.49 16.41
N SER A 133 15.47 9.58 15.67
CA SER A 133 16.63 9.91 14.85
C SER A 133 17.18 11.28 15.18
N TYR A 134 18.48 11.42 15.07
CA TYR A 134 19.18 12.69 15.09
C TYR A 134 19.93 12.84 13.78
N ASP A 135 19.71 13.97 13.11
CA ASP A 135 20.32 14.31 11.83
C ASP A 135 21.09 15.62 11.97
N MET A 136 22.31 15.66 11.46
CA MET A 136 23.13 16.85 11.31
C MET A 136 23.49 17.02 9.84
N GLN A 137 23.29 18.19 9.32
CA GLN A 137 23.72 18.59 7.98
C GLN A 137 24.52 19.89 8.09
N ASN A 138 25.70 19.87 7.51
CA ASN A 138 26.55 21.05 7.42
C ASN A 138 26.84 21.36 5.96
N SER A 139 26.49 22.56 5.52
CA SER A 139 26.80 23.15 4.22
C SER A 139 27.21 24.60 4.42
N GLU A 140 26.58 25.57 3.80
CA GLU A 140 26.72 27.01 4.14
C GLU A 140 26.17 27.27 5.53
N THR A 141 25.15 26.55 5.95
CA THR A 141 24.60 26.59 7.32
C THR A 141 24.70 25.17 7.95
N THR A 142 24.66 25.13 9.29
CA THR A 142 24.60 23.86 10.01
C THR A 142 23.22 23.66 10.60
N SER A 143 22.55 22.59 10.21
CA SER A 143 21.27 22.19 10.76
C SER A 143 21.38 20.95 11.66
N HIS A 144 20.66 20.97 12.76
CA HIS A 144 20.50 19.87 13.69
C HIS A 144 19.02 19.55 13.84
N ARG A 145 18.63 18.30 13.69
CA ARG A 145 17.25 17.86 13.77
C ARG A 145 17.12 16.60 14.59
N VAL A 146 16.14 16.56 15.48
CA VAL A 146 15.70 15.36 16.17
C VAL A 146 14.30 15.02 15.65
N SER A 147 14.09 13.79 15.28
CA SER A 147 12.78 13.29 14.79
C SER A 147 12.37 12.03 15.52
N TRP A 148 11.07 11.90 15.73
CA TRP A 148 10.43 10.70 16.26
C TRP A 148 9.35 10.26 15.30
N ASN A 149 9.38 8.98 14.91
CA ASN A 149 8.47 8.39 13.95
C ASN A 149 7.86 7.11 14.53
N ASP A 150 6.57 6.93 14.34
CA ASP A 150 5.81 5.78 14.78
C ASP A 150 5.18 5.06 13.59
N TYR A 151 5.45 3.77 13.50
CA TYR A 151 4.96 2.85 12.48
C TYR A 151 4.22 1.66 13.12
N SER A 152 3.71 1.82 14.36
CA SER A 152 3.04 0.76 15.10
C SER A 152 1.71 0.32 14.48
N ASP A 153 1.09 1.20 13.73
CA ASP A 153 -0.09 0.92 12.94
C ASP A 153 0.25 1.04 11.46
N SER A 154 0.04 -0.02 10.68
CA SER A 154 0.31 -0.05 9.24
C SER A 154 -0.57 0.92 8.45
N HIS A 155 -1.75 1.26 9.00
CA HIS A 155 -2.68 2.21 8.39
C HIS A 155 -2.42 3.67 8.78
N ASN A 156 -1.77 3.89 9.92
CA ASN A 156 -1.57 5.22 10.49
C ASN A 156 -0.12 5.39 10.91
N THR A 157 0.64 6.10 10.11
CA THR A 157 2.01 6.45 10.46
C THR A 157 2.12 7.93 10.74
N TRP A 158 2.95 8.31 11.69
CA TRP A 158 3.14 9.70 12.02
C TRP A 158 4.54 9.99 12.54
N GLY A 159 4.94 11.24 12.37
CA GLY A 159 6.23 11.70 12.79
C GLY A 159 6.18 13.15 13.28
N ILE A 160 7.04 13.46 14.23
CA ILE A 160 7.31 14.82 14.66
C ILE A 160 8.80 15.07 14.64
N ALA A 161 9.21 16.28 14.30
CA ALA A 161 10.59 16.65 14.38
C ALA A 161 10.75 18.11 14.85
N SER A 162 11.86 18.35 15.53
CA SER A 162 12.31 19.68 15.90
C SER A 162 13.77 19.85 15.50
N GLY A 163 14.13 21.01 15.00
CA GLY A 163 15.48 21.31 14.57
C GLY A 163 15.84 22.76 14.82
N VAL A 164 17.13 23.03 14.71
CA VAL A 164 17.71 24.36 14.74
C VAL A 164 18.71 24.49 13.61
N GLU A 165 18.75 25.67 13.01
CA GLU A 165 19.72 26.01 11.99
C GLU A 165 20.66 27.10 12.55
N SER A 166 21.96 26.80 12.56
CA SER A 166 23.01 27.73 13.03
C SER A 166 23.66 28.45 11.85
N ASN A 167 24.30 29.58 12.09
CA ASN A 167 24.94 30.50 11.13
C ASN A 167 23.98 31.46 10.42
N LYS A 168 22.69 31.48 10.78
CA LYS A 168 21.86 32.68 10.54
C LYS A 168 21.98 33.65 11.74
N PRO A 169 21.77 34.96 11.53
CA PRO A 169 21.83 35.95 12.62
C PRO A 169 20.90 35.63 13.79
N ASP A 170 19.80 34.96 13.52
CA ASP A 170 18.83 34.44 14.47
C ASP A 170 18.74 32.94 14.31
N TYR A 171 18.95 32.17 15.41
CA TYR A 171 18.80 30.73 15.44
C TYR A 171 17.38 30.34 15.01
N GLY A 172 17.24 29.88 13.78
CA GLY A 172 15.94 29.47 13.26
C GLY A 172 15.52 28.10 13.83
N ALA A 173 14.67 28.11 14.86
CA ALA A 173 14.04 26.88 15.30
C ALA A 173 12.99 26.41 14.28
N GLN A 174 12.99 25.12 13.97
CA GLN A 174 12.08 24.50 13.03
C GLN A 174 11.32 23.37 13.70
N PHE A 175 10.04 23.24 13.38
CA PHE A 175 9.16 22.17 13.82
C PHE A 175 8.45 21.59 12.61
N SER A 176 8.33 20.27 12.56
CA SER A 176 7.54 19.59 11.55
C SER A 176 6.75 18.43 12.14
N ALA A 177 5.57 18.19 11.59
CA ALA A 177 4.76 17.03 11.89
C ALA A 177 4.21 16.47 10.58
N ASN A 178 4.13 15.16 10.47
CA ASN A 178 3.50 14.47 9.36
C ASN A 178 2.64 13.33 9.87
N TYR A 179 1.57 13.07 9.14
CA TYR A 179 0.65 11.97 9.37
C TYR A 179 0.24 11.40 8.02
N THR A 180 0.34 10.08 7.89
CA THR A 180 -0.12 9.35 6.71
C THR A 180 -1.16 8.34 7.14
N HIS A 181 -2.32 8.36 6.48
CA HIS A 181 -3.38 7.38 6.64
C HIS A 181 -3.59 6.60 5.36
N THR A 182 -3.33 5.29 5.43
CA THR A 182 -3.52 4.36 4.31
C THR A 182 -4.84 3.61 4.47
N ALA A 183 -5.74 3.79 3.51
CA ALA A 183 -7.03 3.11 3.44
C ALA A 183 -7.15 2.35 2.12
N SER A 184 -8.11 1.43 2.01
CA SER A 184 -8.38 0.71 0.76
C SER A 184 -8.72 1.63 -0.42
N ALA A 185 -9.29 2.80 -0.16
CA ALA A 185 -9.62 3.79 -1.18
C ALA A 185 -8.44 4.66 -1.63
N GLY A 186 -7.31 4.66 -0.91
CA GLY A 186 -6.14 5.49 -1.19
C GLY A 186 -5.40 5.90 0.06
N GLU A 187 -4.45 6.80 -0.09
CA GLU A 187 -3.58 7.28 0.97
C GLU A 187 -3.74 8.79 1.15
N TRP A 188 -3.88 9.22 2.39
CA TRP A 188 -3.94 10.61 2.81
C TRP A 188 -2.66 11.00 3.52
N ASP A 189 -2.03 12.09 3.07
CA ASP A 189 -0.90 12.69 3.75
C ASP A 189 -1.27 14.07 4.28
N LEU A 190 -0.92 14.31 5.52
CA LEU A 190 -1.02 15.61 6.16
C LEU A 190 0.36 15.99 6.68
N SER A 191 0.87 17.16 6.32
CA SER A 191 2.13 17.67 6.85
C SER A 191 2.04 19.14 7.24
N GLY A 192 2.66 19.46 8.36
CA GLY A 192 2.79 20.82 8.87
C GLY A 192 4.25 21.16 9.14
N ASN A 193 4.68 22.36 8.74
CA ASN A 193 6.01 22.85 9.01
C ASN A 193 5.91 24.28 9.57
N TYR A 194 6.74 24.57 10.54
CA TYR A 194 6.88 25.88 11.15
C TYR A 194 8.35 26.21 11.35
N ALA A 195 8.80 27.30 10.79
CA ALA A 195 10.11 27.87 11.02
C ALA A 195 9.94 29.24 11.66
N VAL A 196 10.61 29.45 12.78
CA VAL A 196 10.53 30.74 13.54
C VAL A 196 11.05 31.86 12.67
N ASP A 197 10.26 32.94 12.57
CA ASP A 197 10.54 34.17 11.82
C ASP A 197 10.80 33.98 10.31
N ASP A 198 10.45 32.81 9.75
CA ASP A 198 10.65 32.50 8.35
C ASP A 198 9.31 32.11 7.68
N TYR A 199 8.86 30.87 7.84
CA TYR A 199 7.64 30.39 7.18
C TYR A 199 6.83 29.43 8.02
N ARG A 200 5.58 29.25 7.63
CA ARG A 200 4.68 28.19 8.10
C ARG A 200 3.92 27.61 6.91
N SER A 201 3.80 26.30 6.88
CA SER A 201 3.06 25.62 5.84
C SER A 201 2.21 24.49 6.42
N LEU A 202 1.05 24.28 5.83
CA LEU A 202 0.20 23.12 6.05
C LEU A 202 -0.12 22.55 4.66
N SER A 203 0.15 21.29 4.48
CA SER A 203 -0.11 20.57 3.24
C SER A 203 -0.96 19.35 3.52
N THR A 204 -1.91 19.08 2.65
CA THR A 204 -2.66 17.83 2.61
C THR A 204 -2.67 17.32 1.19
N SER A 205 -2.45 16.04 1.02
CA SER A 205 -2.55 15.36 -0.27
C SER A 205 -3.34 14.07 -0.14
N TRP A 206 -3.96 13.67 -1.22
CA TRP A 206 -4.56 12.36 -1.36
C TRP A 206 -4.01 11.72 -2.63
N SER A 207 -3.59 10.47 -2.52
CA SER A 207 -3.14 9.68 -3.65
C SER A 207 -3.94 8.39 -3.74
N GLY A 208 -4.45 8.10 -4.92
CA GLY A 208 -5.26 6.92 -5.17
C GLY A 208 -5.58 6.78 -6.64
N SER A 209 -6.31 5.74 -6.96
CA SER A 209 -6.78 5.43 -8.31
C SER A 209 -8.27 5.15 -8.27
N PHE A 210 -8.90 5.26 -9.44
CA PHE A 210 -10.32 4.97 -9.61
C PHE A 210 -10.48 4.02 -10.79
N THR A 211 -11.17 2.91 -10.57
CA THR A 211 -11.52 1.95 -11.62
C THR A 211 -13.03 1.86 -11.74
N ALA A 212 -13.52 1.95 -12.98
CA ALA A 212 -14.92 1.78 -13.31
C ALA A 212 -15.09 0.73 -14.42
N THR A 213 -16.08 -0.12 -14.27
CA THR A 213 -16.53 -1.11 -15.26
C THR A 213 -18.04 -0.97 -15.44
N PRO A 214 -18.67 -1.59 -16.45
CA PRO A 214 -20.13 -1.60 -16.58
C PRO A 214 -20.85 -2.21 -15.36
N GLN A 215 -20.15 -3.01 -14.54
CA GLN A 215 -20.70 -3.69 -13.37
C GLN A 215 -20.61 -2.87 -12.09
N GLY A 216 -19.62 -1.96 -11.99
CA GLY A 216 -19.43 -1.16 -10.79
C GLY A 216 -18.17 -0.32 -10.82
N ALA A 217 -17.92 0.38 -9.71
CA ALA A 217 -16.76 1.26 -9.57
C ALA A 217 -16.23 1.26 -8.14
N ALA A 218 -14.92 1.47 -8.00
CA ALA A 218 -14.29 1.64 -6.70
C ALA A 218 -13.04 2.54 -6.79
N PHE A 219 -12.81 3.31 -5.74
CA PHE A 219 -11.52 3.90 -5.45
C PHE A 219 -10.60 2.83 -4.84
N HIS A 220 -9.34 2.90 -5.13
CA HIS A 220 -8.34 1.99 -4.61
C HIS A 220 -6.98 2.66 -4.47
N ARG A 221 -6.06 2.00 -3.79
CA ARG A 221 -4.68 2.49 -3.68
C ARG A 221 -4.07 2.67 -5.06
N ARG A 222 -3.04 3.51 -5.13
CA ARG A 222 -2.40 3.89 -6.38
C ARG A 222 -1.97 2.65 -7.17
N ALA A 223 -2.44 2.55 -8.40
CA ALA A 223 -2.00 1.54 -9.36
C ALA A 223 -0.83 2.08 -10.20
N THR A 224 0.09 1.21 -10.58
CA THR A 224 1.13 1.53 -11.56
C THR A 224 0.53 1.53 -12.96
N ALA A 225 0.98 2.45 -13.80
CA ALA A 225 0.53 2.51 -15.19
C ALA A 225 0.84 1.18 -15.92
N ASN A 226 -0.12 0.70 -16.70
CA ASN A 226 -0.05 -0.54 -17.48
C ASN A 226 -0.10 -1.85 -16.66
N GLU A 227 -0.15 -1.83 -15.36
CA GLU A 227 -0.38 -3.04 -14.58
C GLU A 227 -1.85 -3.45 -14.63
N PRO A 228 -2.16 -4.74 -14.74
CA PRO A 228 -3.53 -5.20 -14.65
C PRO A 228 -4.06 -5.09 -13.23
N HIS A 229 -5.36 -4.93 -13.08
CA HIS A 229 -6.04 -4.94 -11.80
C HIS A 229 -7.36 -5.70 -11.88
N LEU A 230 -7.78 -6.24 -10.75
CA LEU A 230 -9.00 -7.01 -10.64
C LEU A 230 -10.05 -6.26 -9.84
N MET A 231 -11.20 -5.97 -10.44
CA MET A 231 -12.39 -5.57 -9.70
C MET A 231 -13.11 -6.81 -9.17
N VAL A 232 -13.29 -6.84 -7.87
CA VAL A 232 -14.03 -7.89 -7.16
C VAL A 232 -15.39 -7.34 -6.72
N SER A 233 -16.44 -8.11 -6.95
CA SER A 233 -17.79 -7.81 -6.46
C SER A 233 -18.21 -8.84 -5.42
N THR A 234 -18.81 -8.39 -4.35
CA THR A 234 -19.36 -9.20 -3.25
C THR A 234 -20.87 -9.10 -3.16
N ASN A 235 -21.54 -8.85 -4.30
CA ASN A 235 -23.00 -8.74 -4.40
C ASN A 235 -23.61 -7.69 -3.45
N GLY A 236 -22.93 -6.55 -3.29
CA GLY A 236 -23.41 -5.45 -2.46
C GLY A 236 -23.05 -5.54 -0.98
N ILE A 237 -22.23 -6.51 -0.57
CA ILE A 237 -21.76 -6.63 0.81
C ILE A 237 -20.47 -5.84 0.99
N ALA A 238 -20.51 -4.85 1.89
CA ALA A 238 -19.36 -4.01 2.22
C ALA A 238 -18.44 -4.65 3.26
N GLY A 239 -17.19 -4.20 3.31
CA GLY A 239 -16.25 -4.56 4.38
C GLY A 239 -15.66 -5.96 4.26
N ILE A 240 -15.78 -6.64 3.12
CA ILE A 240 -15.13 -7.93 2.90
C ILE A 240 -13.66 -7.69 2.55
N PRO A 241 -12.71 -8.25 3.33
CA PRO A 241 -11.28 -8.09 3.09
C PRO A 241 -10.81 -8.94 1.91
N ILE A 242 -10.11 -8.31 0.98
CA ILE A 242 -9.60 -8.93 -0.23
C ILE A 242 -8.07 -8.91 -0.20
N ASP A 243 -7.45 -10.04 -0.53
CA ASP A 243 -6.00 -10.21 -0.77
C ASP A 243 -5.07 -9.91 0.41
N GLY A 244 -5.57 -9.90 1.64
CA GLY A 244 -4.74 -9.74 2.84
C GLY A 244 -3.97 -8.41 2.96
N ASN A 245 -4.22 -7.46 2.07
CA ASN A 245 -3.53 -6.16 2.00
C ASN A 245 -4.39 -5.01 2.49
N ASP A 246 -5.33 -5.29 3.38
CA ASP A 246 -6.26 -4.28 3.92
C ASP A 246 -7.15 -3.62 2.85
N ASP A 247 -7.36 -4.30 1.73
CA ASP A 247 -8.29 -3.88 0.69
C ASP A 247 -9.68 -4.44 1.00
N TYR A 248 -10.61 -3.56 1.36
CA TYR A 248 -11.97 -3.91 1.74
C TYR A 248 -12.96 -3.50 0.65
N THR A 249 -14.03 -4.28 0.49
CA THR A 249 -15.13 -3.88 -0.39
C THR A 249 -15.83 -2.63 0.14
N ASN A 250 -16.11 -1.69 -0.77
CA ASN A 250 -16.80 -0.43 -0.46
C ASN A 250 -18.29 -0.65 -0.11
N THR A 251 -19.01 0.41 0.19
CA THR A 251 -20.44 0.36 0.55
C THR A 251 -21.35 -0.25 -0.52
N PHE A 252 -20.86 -0.39 -1.74
CA PHE A 252 -21.58 -1.04 -2.86
C PHE A 252 -21.10 -2.48 -3.10
N GLY A 253 -20.19 -3.00 -2.27
CA GLY A 253 -19.65 -4.34 -2.40
C GLY A 253 -18.59 -4.50 -3.51
N TYR A 254 -17.84 -3.45 -3.84
CA TYR A 254 -16.75 -3.49 -4.81
C TYR A 254 -15.41 -3.18 -4.17
N ALA A 255 -14.39 -3.95 -4.52
CA ALA A 255 -12.99 -3.66 -4.25
C ALA A 255 -12.18 -3.80 -5.53
N VAL A 256 -11.02 -3.14 -5.60
CA VAL A 256 -10.08 -3.32 -6.69
C VAL A 256 -8.73 -3.72 -6.10
N VAL A 257 -8.22 -4.87 -6.54
CA VAL A 257 -6.86 -5.32 -6.25
C VAL A 257 -5.93 -4.76 -7.32
N PRO A 258 -5.07 -3.80 -6.98
CA PRO A 258 -4.13 -3.21 -7.91
C PRO A 258 -2.86 -4.05 -8.05
N MET A 259 -1.98 -3.68 -8.97
CA MET A 259 -0.61 -4.19 -9.12
C MET A 259 -0.51 -5.71 -9.29
N ILE A 260 -1.38 -6.27 -10.11
CA ILE A 260 -1.32 -7.70 -10.48
C ILE A 260 -0.22 -7.90 -11.53
N SER A 261 0.57 -8.97 -11.39
CA SER A 261 1.61 -9.30 -12.36
C SER A 261 1.01 -9.70 -13.72
N SER A 262 1.46 -9.04 -14.80
CA SER A 262 1.04 -9.36 -16.17
C SER A 262 1.56 -10.73 -16.60
N TYR A 263 0.73 -11.48 -17.33
CA TYR A 263 1.07 -12.78 -17.93
C TYR A 263 1.51 -13.87 -16.94
N GLN A 264 1.27 -13.68 -15.65
CA GLN A 264 1.57 -14.67 -14.61
C GLN A 264 0.29 -15.08 -13.88
N PRO A 265 0.15 -16.37 -13.51
CA PRO A 265 -0.96 -16.82 -12.69
C PRO A 265 -0.91 -16.15 -11.32
N THR A 266 -1.90 -15.35 -11.01
CA THR A 266 -2.03 -14.68 -9.71
C THR A 266 -3.23 -15.26 -8.96
N THR A 267 -3.06 -15.51 -7.67
CA THR A 267 -4.13 -15.98 -6.78
C THR A 267 -4.49 -14.84 -5.83
N ILE A 268 -5.74 -14.45 -5.84
CA ILE A 268 -6.32 -13.42 -4.96
C ILE A 268 -7.30 -14.16 -4.04
N ALA A 269 -7.21 -13.92 -2.74
CA ALA A 269 -8.03 -14.61 -1.76
C ALA A 269 -8.79 -13.62 -0.87
N VAL A 270 -9.97 -14.03 -0.39
CA VAL A 270 -10.67 -13.37 0.70
C VAL A 270 -10.04 -13.79 2.02
N ASN A 271 -9.72 -12.86 2.89
CA ASN A 271 -9.30 -13.18 4.25
C ASN A 271 -10.53 -13.58 5.08
N MET A 272 -10.65 -14.87 5.33
CA MET A 272 -11.83 -15.43 6.03
C MET A 272 -11.85 -15.11 7.53
N ASP A 273 -10.68 -14.80 8.11
CA ASP A 273 -10.56 -14.54 9.56
C ASP A 273 -11.07 -13.14 9.94
N ASP A 274 -11.05 -12.19 8.97
CA ASP A 274 -11.45 -10.80 9.16
C ASP A 274 -12.81 -10.47 8.50
N LEU A 275 -13.61 -11.49 8.19
CA LEU A 275 -14.96 -11.26 7.66
C LEU A 275 -15.85 -10.53 8.68
N PRO A 276 -16.69 -9.59 8.25
CA PRO A 276 -17.70 -9.01 9.12
C PRO A 276 -18.64 -10.06 9.70
N ASP A 277 -19.14 -9.81 10.90
CA ASP A 277 -20.08 -10.71 11.58
C ASP A 277 -21.28 -11.07 10.69
N GLY A 278 -21.54 -12.37 10.56
CA GLY A 278 -22.66 -12.87 9.77
C GLY A 278 -22.46 -12.80 8.26
N VAL A 279 -21.24 -12.57 7.77
CA VAL A 279 -20.92 -12.65 6.35
C VAL A 279 -20.25 -13.99 6.05
N THR A 280 -20.74 -14.66 5.01
CA THR A 280 -20.15 -15.90 4.48
C THR A 280 -19.78 -15.71 3.01
N VAL A 281 -18.64 -16.27 2.61
CA VAL A 281 -18.15 -16.26 1.23
C VAL A 281 -17.94 -17.71 0.77
N SER A 282 -18.63 -18.11 -0.29
CA SER A 282 -18.60 -19.51 -0.76
C SER A 282 -17.36 -19.80 -1.63
N GLU A 283 -16.93 -18.82 -2.43
CA GLU A 283 -15.69 -18.87 -3.19
C GLU A 283 -14.74 -17.82 -2.62
N ASN A 284 -13.72 -18.27 -1.91
CA ASN A 284 -12.77 -17.38 -1.25
C ASN A 284 -11.49 -17.13 -2.05
N THR A 285 -11.36 -17.69 -3.25
CA THR A 285 -10.11 -17.61 -4.03
C THR A 285 -10.42 -17.42 -5.51
N VAL A 286 -9.69 -16.51 -6.15
CA VAL A 286 -9.67 -16.28 -7.59
C VAL A 286 -8.27 -16.54 -8.10
N ARG A 287 -8.09 -17.41 -9.08
CA ARG A 287 -6.80 -17.68 -9.71
C ARG A 287 -6.94 -17.53 -11.22
N GLU A 288 -6.32 -16.49 -11.74
CA GLU A 288 -6.37 -16.16 -13.17
C GLU A 288 -5.06 -15.52 -13.63
N THR A 289 -4.95 -15.29 -14.94
CA THR A 289 -3.81 -14.61 -15.57
C THR A 289 -4.34 -13.46 -16.41
N TRP A 290 -3.77 -12.29 -16.23
CA TRP A 290 -4.18 -11.07 -16.96
C TRP A 290 -3.07 -10.56 -17.88
N THR A 291 -3.48 -9.92 -18.96
CA THR A 291 -2.57 -9.22 -19.86
C THR A 291 -2.26 -7.81 -19.30
N GLU A 292 -1.20 -7.20 -19.77
CA GLU A 292 -0.81 -5.84 -19.43
C GLU A 292 -1.98 -4.86 -19.65
N GLY A 293 -2.24 -4.01 -18.66
CA GLY A 293 -3.30 -3.00 -18.68
C GLY A 293 -4.74 -3.55 -18.60
N ALA A 294 -4.93 -4.85 -18.38
CA ALA A 294 -6.27 -5.42 -18.29
C ALA A 294 -6.98 -5.04 -17.01
N ILE A 295 -8.30 -4.81 -17.10
CA ILE A 295 -9.19 -4.69 -15.95
C ILE A 295 -10.03 -5.97 -15.89
N GLY A 296 -9.68 -6.86 -14.95
CA GLY A 296 -10.44 -8.06 -14.67
C GLY A 296 -11.70 -7.74 -13.84
N TYR A 297 -12.71 -8.60 -13.94
CA TYR A 297 -13.90 -8.56 -13.08
C TYR A 297 -14.24 -9.95 -12.57
N LYS A 298 -14.47 -10.07 -11.26
CA LYS A 298 -14.92 -11.31 -10.64
C LYS A 298 -16.01 -11.03 -9.61
N SER A 299 -17.10 -11.79 -9.65
CA SER A 299 -18.09 -11.81 -8.60
C SER A 299 -17.82 -12.98 -7.67
N LEU A 300 -17.70 -12.70 -6.37
CA LEU A 300 -17.61 -13.70 -5.32
C LEU A 300 -19.01 -13.95 -4.76
N ALA A 301 -19.37 -15.21 -4.64
CA ALA A 301 -20.63 -15.60 -4.03
C ALA A 301 -20.57 -15.37 -2.52
N SER A 302 -21.04 -14.21 -2.09
CA SER A 302 -21.07 -13.77 -0.69
C SER A 302 -22.50 -13.56 -0.20
N ARG A 303 -22.71 -13.79 1.09
CA ARG A 303 -24.00 -13.62 1.77
C ARG A 303 -23.79 -12.91 3.10
N ALA A 304 -24.68 -11.97 3.41
CA ALA A 304 -24.73 -11.32 4.71
C ALA A 304 -26.02 -11.74 5.42
N GLY A 305 -25.93 -12.05 6.70
CA GLY A 305 -27.02 -12.45 7.54
C GLY A 305 -26.54 -13.31 8.70
N LYS A 306 -27.44 -13.61 9.63
CA LYS A 306 -27.13 -14.48 10.77
C LYS A 306 -27.03 -15.94 10.32
N GLU A 307 -26.34 -16.71 11.14
CA GLU A 307 -26.24 -18.15 11.02
C GLU A 307 -26.94 -18.80 12.21
N ILE A 308 -27.70 -19.85 11.94
CA ILE A 308 -28.39 -20.60 12.99
C ILE A 308 -28.34 -22.10 12.75
N ASN A 309 -28.33 -22.85 13.85
CA ASN A 309 -28.49 -24.28 13.86
C ASN A 309 -29.95 -24.60 14.17
N VAL A 310 -30.62 -25.32 13.28
CA VAL A 310 -32.04 -25.60 13.41
C VAL A 310 -32.34 -27.09 13.30
N ILE A 311 -33.47 -27.48 13.87
CA ILE A 311 -34.11 -28.78 13.60
C ILE A 311 -35.47 -28.46 12.96
N ILE A 312 -35.69 -29.00 11.75
CA ILE A 312 -36.91 -28.79 10.98
C ILE A 312 -37.81 -30.00 11.12
N ARG A 313 -39.07 -29.78 11.57
CA ARG A 313 -40.07 -30.83 11.67
C ARG A 313 -41.45 -30.34 11.20
N ASP A 314 -42.19 -31.26 10.58
CA ASP A 314 -43.62 -31.01 10.27
C ASP A 314 -44.52 -31.11 11.51
N GLN A 315 -45.80 -30.82 11.36
CA GLN A 315 -46.76 -30.92 12.44
C GLN A 315 -46.98 -32.33 12.98
N ALA A 316 -46.64 -33.32 12.18
CA ALA A 316 -46.72 -34.76 12.55
C ALA A 316 -45.41 -35.27 13.21
N GLY A 317 -44.37 -34.41 13.30
CA GLY A 317 -43.08 -34.75 13.88
C GLY A 317 -42.11 -35.35 12.89
N ASN A 318 -42.45 -35.49 11.59
CA ASN A 318 -41.56 -36.00 10.57
C ASN A 318 -40.54 -34.90 10.16
N THR A 319 -39.37 -35.34 9.72
CA THR A 319 -38.30 -34.47 9.24
C THR A 319 -38.21 -34.49 7.72
N PRO A 320 -37.87 -33.35 7.07
CA PRO A 320 -37.50 -33.39 5.65
C PRO A 320 -36.31 -34.35 5.44
N PRO A 321 -36.21 -35.00 4.26
CA PRO A 321 -35.14 -35.95 4.02
C PRO A 321 -33.78 -35.25 3.93
N LEU A 322 -32.70 -36.04 4.15
CA LEU A 322 -31.33 -35.64 3.91
C LEU A 322 -31.16 -35.06 2.50
N GLY A 323 -30.53 -33.90 2.38
CA GLY A 323 -30.31 -33.21 1.12
C GLY A 323 -31.47 -32.30 0.68
N ALA A 324 -32.55 -32.15 1.49
CA ALA A 324 -33.56 -31.13 1.22
C ALA A 324 -32.94 -29.73 1.24
N VAL A 325 -33.20 -28.92 0.22
CA VAL A 325 -32.60 -27.63 0.03
C VAL A 325 -33.45 -26.54 0.67
N ILE A 326 -32.83 -25.64 1.44
CA ILE A 326 -33.52 -24.53 2.10
C ILE A 326 -33.22 -23.26 1.31
N ARG A 327 -34.28 -22.52 0.91
CA ARG A 327 -34.15 -21.28 0.14
C ARG A 327 -34.98 -20.15 0.71
N HIS A 328 -34.54 -18.92 0.45
CA HIS A 328 -35.40 -17.76 0.65
C HIS A 328 -36.66 -17.86 -0.24
N LYS A 329 -37.79 -17.53 0.32
CA LYS A 329 -39.04 -17.55 -0.45
C LYS A 329 -39.08 -16.51 -1.55
N ASP A 330 -38.50 -15.33 -1.32
CA ASP A 330 -38.63 -14.17 -2.20
C ASP A 330 -37.67 -14.22 -3.39
N ASN A 331 -36.42 -14.57 -3.16
CA ASN A 331 -35.36 -14.52 -4.18
C ASN A 331 -34.82 -15.91 -4.58
N GLN A 332 -35.36 -16.97 -4.02
CA GLN A 332 -34.98 -18.36 -4.28
C GLN A 332 -33.48 -18.67 -3.97
N THR A 333 -32.78 -17.82 -3.27
CA THR A 333 -31.39 -18.02 -2.89
C THR A 333 -31.29 -19.16 -1.87
N GLU A 334 -30.41 -20.11 -2.11
CA GLU A 334 -30.12 -21.20 -1.20
C GLU A 334 -29.40 -20.71 0.05
N VAL A 335 -29.88 -21.06 1.23
CA VAL A 335 -29.36 -20.63 2.53
C VAL A 335 -28.92 -21.79 3.41
N GLY A 336 -29.18 -23.00 3.02
CA GLY A 336 -28.78 -24.21 3.74
C GLY A 336 -29.33 -25.49 3.14
N MET A 337 -28.96 -26.59 3.77
CA MET A 337 -29.41 -27.95 3.40
C MET A 337 -29.73 -28.74 4.67
N VAL A 338 -30.76 -29.59 4.58
CA VAL A 338 -31.14 -30.49 5.67
C VAL A 338 -30.17 -31.66 5.73
N SER A 339 -29.61 -31.90 6.89
CA SER A 339 -28.85 -33.11 7.24
C SER A 339 -29.68 -34.17 7.91
N GLU A 340 -29.07 -35.14 8.57
CA GLU A 340 -29.77 -36.21 9.28
C GLU A 340 -30.72 -35.69 10.35
N GLU A 341 -31.83 -36.38 10.59
CA GLU A 341 -32.83 -36.07 11.62
C GLU A 341 -33.45 -34.65 11.55
N GLY A 342 -33.44 -34.03 10.36
CA GLY A 342 -33.98 -32.68 10.15
C GLY A 342 -33.06 -31.57 10.64
N HIS A 343 -31.83 -31.88 10.99
CA HIS A 343 -30.84 -30.83 11.34
C HIS A 343 -30.49 -30.03 10.09
N ALA A 344 -30.31 -28.75 10.26
CA ALA A 344 -29.81 -27.89 9.21
C ALA A 344 -28.98 -26.72 9.79
N TRP A 345 -27.91 -26.38 9.08
CA TRP A 345 -27.18 -25.13 9.25
C TRP A 345 -27.69 -24.15 8.21
N ILE A 346 -28.22 -23.01 8.64
CA ILE A 346 -28.79 -21.99 7.77
C ILE A 346 -27.98 -20.71 7.95
N SER A 347 -27.47 -20.14 6.87
CA SER A 347 -26.66 -18.92 6.86
C SER A 347 -27.24 -17.83 5.93
N GLY A 348 -26.88 -16.56 6.18
CA GLY A 348 -27.33 -15.46 5.34
C GLY A 348 -28.81 -15.09 5.53
N ILE A 349 -29.31 -15.20 6.76
CA ILE A 349 -30.71 -14.99 7.11
C ILE A 349 -30.91 -13.82 8.05
N ASN A 350 -32.09 -13.23 8.02
CA ASN A 350 -32.53 -12.21 8.95
C ASN A 350 -33.77 -12.65 9.75
N ALA A 351 -34.01 -12.03 10.89
CA ALA A 351 -35.17 -12.30 11.72
C ALA A 351 -36.48 -12.07 10.94
N GLY A 352 -37.52 -12.87 11.22
CA GLY A 352 -38.83 -12.78 10.60
C GLY A 352 -38.93 -13.23 9.13
N GLN A 353 -37.84 -13.64 8.51
CA GLN A 353 -37.83 -14.10 7.10
C GLN A 353 -38.57 -15.43 6.90
N GLN A 354 -39.16 -15.59 5.71
CA GLN A 354 -39.78 -16.82 5.27
C GLN A 354 -38.86 -17.62 4.36
N LEU A 355 -38.64 -18.87 4.72
CA LEU A 355 -37.85 -19.83 3.96
C LEU A 355 -38.72 -20.97 3.46
N ILE A 356 -38.32 -21.59 2.38
CA ILE A 356 -38.93 -22.80 1.83
C ILE A 356 -37.93 -23.95 1.85
N VAL A 357 -38.39 -25.11 2.24
CA VAL A 357 -37.61 -26.36 2.20
C VAL A 357 -38.14 -27.20 1.06
N LEU A 358 -37.27 -27.63 0.15
CA LEU A 358 -37.59 -28.28 -1.09
C LEU A 358 -36.95 -29.67 -1.16
N TRP A 359 -37.74 -30.72 -1.51
CA TRP A 359 -37.23 -32.07 -1.78
C TRP A 359 -38.11 -32.78 -2.78
N GLY A 360 -37.56 -33.26 -3.88
CA GLY A 360 -38.32 -33.87 -4.97
C GLY A 360 -39.40 -32.91 -5.48
N ASN A 361 -40.68 -33.34 -5.43
CA ASN A 361 -41.85 -32.52 -5.76
C ASN A 361 -42.56 -31.93 -4.53
N ASN A 362 -42.00 -32.11 -3.35
CA ASN A 362 -42.57 -31.62 -2.09
C ASN A 362 -41.91 -30.34 -1.63
N MET A 363 -42.67 -29.52 -0.93
CA MET A 363 -42.16 -28.34 -0.28
C MET A 363 -42.88 -28.05 1.04
N CYS A 364 -42.21 -27.43 1.97
CA CYS A 364 -42.83 -26.82 3.15
C CYS A 364 -42.20 -25.46 3.45
N GLN A 365 -42.93 -24.67 4.20
CA GLN A 365 -42.50 -23.30 4.56
C GLN A 365 -42.11 -23.23 6.03
N ILE A 366 -41.02 -22.52 6.35
CA ILE A 366 -40.63 -22.17 7.72
C ILE A 366 -40.56 -20.67 7.86
N ILE A 367 -40.91 -20.18 9.04
CA ILE A 367 -40.85 -18.76 9.38
C ILE A 367 -39.83 -18.60 10.51
N LEU A 368 -38.85 -17.73 10.29
CA LEU A 368 -37.83 -17.42 11.30
C LEU A 368 -38.42 -16.54 12.40
N PRO A 369 -37.98 -16.69 13.66
CA PRO A 369 -38.41 -15.82 14.76
C PRO A 369 -38.05 -14.36 14.53
N GLU A 370 -38.79 -13.43 15.14
CA GLU A 370 -38.50 -12.00 15.14
C GLU A 370 -37.19 -11.64 15.86
N VAL A 371 -36.67 -12.54 16.72
CA VAL A 371 -35.39 -12.40 17.39
C VAL A 371 -34.60 -13.69 17.16
N LEU A 372 -33.46 -13.59 16.50
CA LEU A 372 -32.52 -14.70 16.33
C LEU A 372 -31.46 -14.58 17.43
N GLU A 373 -31.60 -15.39 18.48
CA GLU A 373 -30.62 -15.49 19.55
C GLU A 373 -29.39 -16.30 19.13
N ASN A 374 -28.27 -16.15 19.88
CA ASN A 374 -26.95 -16.64 19.53
C ASN A 374 -26.88 -18.12 19.06
N ILE A 375 -25.97 -18.37 18.15
CA ILE A 375 -25.58 -19.58 17.39
C ILE A 375 -25.48 -20.88 18.23
N SER A 376 -25.37 -20.81 19.54
CA SER A 376 -25.17 -21.97 20.44
C SER A 376 -26.45 -22.74 20.79
N GLN A 377 -27.64 -22.21 20.52
CA GLN A 377 -28.90 -22.88 20.79
C GLN A 377 -29.51 -23.45 19.50
N ARG A 378 -29.85 -24.73 19.54
CA ARG A 378 -30.61 -25.37 18.44
C ARG A 378 -32.05 -24.91 18.47
N LEU A 379 -32.51 -24.31 17.41
CA LEU A 379 -33.88 -23.81 17.26
C LEU A 379 -34.72 -24.85 16.55
N LEU A 380 -35.88 -25.23 17.15
CA LEU A 380 -36.86 -26.06 16.48
C LEU A 380 -37.80 -25.21 15.61
N LEU A 381 -37.79 -25.44 14.32
CA LEU A 381 -38.61 -24.72 13.35
C LEU A 381 -39.72 -25.65 12.78
N PRO A 382 -40.98 -25.27 13.01
CA PRO A 382 -42.12 -26.01 12.41
C PRO A 382 -42.16 -25.74 10.90
N CYS A 383 -42.35 -26.79 10.12
CA CYS A 383 -42.50 -26.73 8.67
C CYS A 383 -43.99 -26.92 8.32
N HIS A 384 -44.56 -25.97 7.64
CA HIS A 384 -45.99 -25.90 7.27
C HIS A 384 -46.23 -26.12 5.78
#